data_ae45d267d1f11de301760182eb3b020b
#
_entry.id   ae45d267d1f11de301760182eb3b020b
#
_cell.length_a   1.000
_cell.length_b   1.000
_cell.length_c   1.000
_cell.angle_alpha   90.00
_cell.angle_beta   90.00
_cell.angle_gamma   90.00
#
_symmetry.space_group_name_H-M   'P 1'
#
loop_
_entity.id
_entity.type
_entity.pdbx_description
1 polymer ?
#
loop_
_entity_poly.entity_id
_entity_poly.type
_entity_poly.pdbx_seq_one_letter_code
_entity_poly.pdbx_strand_id
1 'polypeptide(L)'
;MAEGDARADRYPVTGVLPADVDDVDPGMNLLISGPAMSGKRQLAFDLLAPDPPAADPLVVMTTDDPAPRIRAQFEDRDVRLDPSTFRVVDASGAPGDDEPTIHRVNSPADLTGMGVAFTKAVDGMSTPDRLRLGFVSISTLLQYVDAERAFSFLHVLSRRTSAAGYLGVYTIDPTTHEDRFVNVVTSIFDAAI
;
A
#
# COMPACT_ATOMS: atom_id res chain seq x y z
N MET A 1 -33.17 2.38 10.67
CA MET A 1 -32.28 1.42 11.38
C MET A 1 -31.28 0.90 10.34
N ALA A 2 -30.50 1.83 9.73
CA ALA A 2 -29.51 1.53 8.66
C ALA A 2 -28.19 2.29 8.80
N GLU A 3 -28.02 3.14 9.82
CA GLU A 3 -26.77 3.91 10.01
C GLU A 3 -25.69 3.17 10.83
N GLY A 4 -26.03 2.08 11.50
CA GLY A 4 -25.07 1.30 12.31
C GLY A 4 -24.24 0.32 11.50
N ASP A 5 -24.67 -0.07 10.31
CA ASP A 5 -23.98 -1.11 9.51
C ASP A 5 -22.90 -0.53 8.59
N ALA A 6 -23.11 0.69 8.09
CA ALA A 6 -22.15 1.35 7.19
C ALA A 6 -20.81 1.75 7.85
N ARG A 7 -20.77 1.86 9.17
CA ARG A 7 -19.54 2.20 9.93
C ARG A 7 -18.65 0.98 10.18
N ALA A 8 -19.21 -0.21 10.19
CA ALA A 8 -18.48 -1.45 10.42
C ALA A 8 -17.51 -1.82 9.27
N ASP A 9 -17.78 -1.29 8.06
CA ASP A 9 -16.99 -1.59 6.87
C ASP A 9 -15.86 -0.56 6.61
N ARG A 10 -15.85 0.58 7.33
CA ARG A 10 -14.84 1.63 7.14
C ARG A 10 -13.50 1.26 7.78
N TYR A 11 -12.42 1.85 7.26
CA TYR A 11 -11.06 1.65 7.77
C TYR A 11 -10.73 2.71 8.82
N PRO A 12 -10.53 2.35 10.09
CA PRO A 12 -10.17 3.30 11.13
C PRO A 12 -8.77 3.89 10.87
N VAL A 13 -8.67 5.22 11.00
CA VAL A 13 -7.43 6.00 10.86
C VAL A 13 -7.30 7.06 11.94
N THR A 14 -8.03 6.88 13.04
CA THR A 14 -8.07 7.81 14.19
C THR A 14 -6.67 8.11 14.71
N GLY A 15 -6.36 9.38 14.85
CA GLY A 15 -5.08 9.85 15.38
C GLY A 15 -3.92 9.80 14.37
N VAL A 16 -4.15 9.30 13.15
CA VAL A 16 -3.16 9.27 12.08
C VAL A 16 -3.37 10.42 11.08
N LEU A 17 -4.62 10.67 10.71
CA LEU A 17 -5.03 11.81 9.88
C LEU A 17 -5.51 12.99 10.77
N PRO A 18 -5.75 14.20 10.20
CA PRO A 18 -6.29 15.34 10.95
C PRO A 18 -7.52 14.97 11.77
N ALA A 19 -7.73 15.66 12.88
CA ALA A 19 -8.65 15.31 13.97
C ALA A 19 -10.15 15.20 13.59
N ASP A 20 -10.51 15.54 12.36
CA ASP A 20 -11.84 15.43 11.77
C ASP A 20 -12.02 14.18 10.88
N VAL A 21 -10.97 13.36 10.71
CA VAL A 21 -11.00 12.13 9.93
C VAL A 21 -10.71 10.92 10.82
N ASP A 22 -11.76 10.24 11.26
CA ASP A 22 -11.65 9.07 12.13
C ASP A 22 -11.55 7.76 11.31
N ASP A 23 -12.12 7.74 10.14
CA ASP A 23 -12.19 6.55 9.28
C ASP A 23 -12.20 6.91 7.78
N VAL A 24 -11.85 5.94 6.94
CA VAL A 24 -11.80 6.04 5.48
C VAL A 24 -12.75 5.02 4.86
N ASP A 25 -13.46 5.42 3.80
CA ASP A 25 -14.41 4.54 3.10
C ASP A 25 -13.69 3.37 2.40
N PRO A 26 -14.35 2.20 2.30
CA PRO A 26 -13.85 1.09 1.51
C PRO A 26 -13.62 1.49 0.04
N GLY A 27 -12.54 0.98 -0.54
CA GLY A 27 -12.19 1.24 -1.93
C GLY A 27 -11.39 2.53 -2.17
N MET A 28 -11.12 3.31 -1.13
CA MET A 28 -10.31 4.53 -1.24
C MET A 28 -8.83 4.23 -1.47
N ASN A 29 -8.22 5.00 -2.35
CA ASN A 29 -6.77 5.00 -2.60
C ASN A 29 -6.19 6.35 -2.20
N LEU A 30 -5.31 6.36 -1.22
CA LEU A 30 -4.68 7.55 -0.66
C LEU A 30 -3.23 7.68 -1.18
N LEU A 31 -2.90 8.84 -1.75
CA LEU A 31 -1.53 9.17 -2.14
C LEU A 31 -0.88 10.05 -1.07
N ILE A 32 0.19 9.57 -0.46
CA ILE A 32 1.00 10.37 0.47
C ILE A 32 2.15 10.98 -0.31
N SER A 33 2.11 12.31 -0.45
CA SER A 33 3.04 13.07 -1.27
C SER A 33 3.92 13.95 -0.41
N GLY A 34 5.22 13.90 -0.62
CA GLY A 34 6.17 14.74 0.12
C GLY A 34 7.62 14.47 -0.27
N PRO A 35 8.53 15.44 -0.04
CA PRO A 35 9.95 15.26 -0.31
C PRO A 35 10.58 14.18 0.58
N ALA A 36 11.84 13.85 0.32
CA ALA A 36 12.62 13.01 1.21
C ALA A 36 12.59 13.56 2.64
N MET A 37 12.50 12.67 3.65
CA MET A 37 12.48 13.02 5.08
C MET A 37 11.28 13.86 5.56
N SER A 38 10.22 14.00 4.77
CA SER A 38 8.99 14.72 5.17
C SER A 38 8.12 13.97 6.20
N GLY A 39 8.45 12.72 6.51
CA GLY A 39 7.58 11.86 7.32
C GLY A 39 6.53 11.08 6.53
N LYS A 40 6.44 11.28 5.19
CA LYS A 40 5.45 10.58 4.34
C LYS A 40 5.46 9.06 4.51
N ARG A 41 6.65 8.49 4.65
CA ARG A 41 6.80 7.05 4.83
C ARG A 41 6.24 6.61 6.19
N GLN A 42 6.53 7.37 7.24
CA GLN A 42 5.99 7.10 8.57
C GLN A 42 4.47 7.16 8.56
N LEU A 43 3.90 8.22 8.00
CA LEU A 43 2.45 8.37 7.83
C LEU A 43 1.83 7.20 7.05
N ALA A 44 2.49 6.74 5.98
CA ALA A 44 2.01 5.59 5.21
C ALA A 44 1.95 4.32 6.07
N PHE A 45 3.00 4.02 6.84
CA PHE A 45 3.01 2.85 7.71
C PHE A 45 2.04 2.98 8.89
N ASP A 46 1.80 4.18 9.42
CA ASP A 46 0.80 4.43 10.45
C ASP A 46 -0.62 4.20 9.92
N LEU A 47 -0.91 4.62 8.67
CA LEU A 47 -2.18 4.32 7.99
C LEU A 47 -2.37 2.84 7.64
N LEU A 48 -1.28 2.12 7.40
CA LEU A 48 -1.30 0.69 7.11
C LEU A 48 -1.36 -0.16 8.37
N ALA A 49 -0.92 0.36 9.51
CA ALA A 49 -0.97 -0.33 10.78
C ALA A 49 -2.43 -0.47 11.24
N PRO A 50 -2.99 -1.70 11.28
CA PRO A 50 -4.36 -1.87 11.75
C PRO A 50 -4.44 -1.58 13.23
N ASP A 51 -5.43 -0.79 13.65
CA ASP A 51 -5.70 -0.51 15.05
C ASP A 51 -6.40 -1.74 15.67
N PRO A 52 -5.91 -2.34 16.78
CA PRO A 52 -6.62 -3.42 17.48
C PRO A 52 -8.02 -2.93 17.94
N PRO A 53 -9.08 -3.73 17.81
CA PRO A 53 -9.13 -5.17 17.55
C PRO A 53 -9.40 -5.57 16.08
N ALA A 54 -9.55 -4.63 15.17
CA ALA A 54 -9.81 -4.93 13.75
C ALA A 54 -8.47 -5.11 13.01
N ALA A 55 -7.86 -6.28 13.14
CA ALA A 55 -6.67 -6.63 12.35
C ALA A 55 -7.05 -6.86 10.88
N ASP A 56 -7.19 -5.78 10.12
CA ASP A 56 -7.35 -5.88 8.68
C ASP A 56 -6.15 -6.63 8.09
N PRO A 57 -6.35 -7.57 7.15
CA PRO A 57 -5.26 -8.12 6.38
C PRO A 57 -4.45 -7.03 5.69
N LEU A 58 -3.14 -7.26 5.60
CA LEU A 58 -2.18 -6.27 5.11
C LEU A 58 -1.29 -6.86 4.02
N VAL A 59 -1.27 -6.22 2.86
CA VAL A 59 -0.27 -6.47 1.81
C VAL A 59 0.58 -5.23 1.61
N VAL A 60 1.90 -5.37 1.69
CA VAL A 60 2.82 -4.30 1.32
C VAL A 60 3.58 -4.70 0.07
N MET A 61 3.44 -3.90 -0.99
CA MET A 61 4.27 -3.98 -2.18
C MET A 61 5.41 -2.98 -2.04
N THR A 62 6.63 -3.45 -2.14
CA THR A 62 7.83 -2.62 -2.01
C THR A 62 8.70 -2.73 -3.24
N THR A 63 9.26 -1.59 -3.67
CA THR A 63 10.21 -1.49 -4.79
C THR A 63 11.60 -1.01 -4.34
N ASP A 64 11.75 -0.63 -3.08
CA ASP A 64 12.98 -0.07 -2.52
C ASP A 64 13.54 -0.87 -1.34
N ASP A 65 12.72 -1.18 -0.35
CA ASP A 65 13.16 -1.90 0.84
C ASP A 65 12.86 -3.40 0.75
N PRO A 66 13.79 -4.27 1.18
CA PRO A 66 13.54 -5.70 1.25
C PRO A 66 12.51 -6.03 2.36
N ALA A 67 11.83 -7.16 2.20
CA ALA A 67 10.76 -7.60 3.09
C ALA A 67 11.11 -7.60 4.60
N PRO A 68 12.32 -7.97 5.05
CA PRO A 68 12.67 -7.87 6.47
C PRO A 68 12.61 -6.43 7.01
N ARG A 69 12.98 -5.45 6.18
CA ARG A 69 12.92 -4.03 6.56
C ARG A 69 11.47 -3.52 6.61
N ILE A 70 10.61 -4.02 5.73
CA ILE A 70 9.17 -3.74 5.78
C ILE A 70 8.57 -4.29 7.08
N ARG A 71 8.90 -5.53 7.47
CA ARG A 71 8.45 -6.12 8.73
C ARG A 71 8.86 -5.31 9.95
N ALA A 72 10.13 -4.90 10.02
CA ALA A 72 10.65 -4.09 11.12
C ALA A 72 9.86 -2.78 11.30
N GLN A 73 9.35 -2.16 10.23
CA GLN A 73 8.51 -0.95 10.30
C GLN A 73 7.21 -1.19 11.08
N PHE A 74 6.62 -2.38 11.00
CA PHE A 74 5.40 -2.72 11.75
C PHE A 74 5.72 -3.20 13.17
N GLU A 75 6.82 -3.93 13.36
CA GLU A 75 7.31 -4.33 14.69
C GLU A 75 7.62 -3.11 15.56
N ASP A 76 8.24 -2.07 14.99
CA ASP A 76 8.51 -0.79 15.68
C ASP A 76 7.21 -0.05 16.09
N ARG A 77 6.05 -0.45 15.56
CA ARG A 77 4.71 0.07 15.85
C ARG A 77 3.88 -0.85 16.75
N ASP A 78 4.50 -1.85 17.35
CA ASP A 78 3.83 -2.89 18.13
C ASP A 78 2.72 -3.65 17.36
N VAL A 79 2.76 -3.61 16.01
CA VAL A 79 1.83 -4.35 15.16
C VAL A 79 2.24 -5.82 15.10
N ARG A 80 1.36 -6.69 15.57
CA ARG A 80 1.58 -8.13 15.49
C ARG A 80 1.31 -8.61 14.08
N LEU A 81 2.37 -9.03 13.37
CA LEU A 81 2.29 -9.60 12.03
C LEU A 81 1.89 -11.07 12.09
N ASP A 82 0.65 -11.37 11.76
CA ASP A 82 0.15 -12.74 11.68
C ASP A 82 0.39 -13.30 10.26
N PRO A 83 1.02 -14.49 10.12
CA PRO A 83 1.24 -15.11 8.82
C PRO A 83 -0.02 -15.42 8.03
N SER A 84 -1.20 -15.41 8.63
CA SER A 84 -2.47 -15.60 7.94
C SER A 84 -3.04 -14.32 7.32
N THR A 85 -2.59 -13.15 7.81
CA THR A 85 -3.14 -11.84 7.43
C THR A 85 -2.10 -10.84 6.93
N PHE A 86 -0.80 -11.18 6.93
CA PHE A 86 0.26 -10.32 6.47
C PHE A 86 1.03 -10.91 5.29
N ARG A 87 1.25 -10.12 4.24
CA ARG A 87 2.08 -10.47 3.08
C ARG A 87 2.94 -9.30 2.63
N VAL A 88 4.10 -9.63 2.07
CA VAL A 88 4.95 -8.67 1.36
C VAL A 88 5.15 -9.13 -0.08
N VAL A 89 4.90 -8.23 -1.02
CA VAL A 89 5.35 -8.36 -2.41
C VAL A 89 6.66 -7.59 -2.53
N ASP A 90 7.76 -8.31 -2.50
CA ASP A 90 9.11 -7.76 -2.48
C ASP A 90 9.68 -7.70 -3.90
N ALA A 91 9.63 -6.52 -4.51
CA ALA A 91 10.23 -6.23 -5.81
C ALA A 91 11.52 -5.39 -5.68
N SER A 92 12.15 -5.33 -4.51
CA SER A 92 13.39 -4.58 -4.30
C SER A 92 14.59 -5.16 -5.05
N GLY A 93 14.50 -6.40 -5.50
CA GLY A 93 15.62 -7.13 -6.10
C GLY A 93 16.65 -7.63 -5.10
N ALA A 94 16.41 -7.45 -3.80
CA ALA A 94 17.28 -7.96 -2.76
C ALA A 94 17.22 -9.50 -2.68
N PRO A 95 18.35 -10.18 -2.47
CA PRO A 95 18.35 -11.61 -2.23
C PRO A 95 17.68 -11.95 -0.89
N GLY A 96 17.11 -13.13 -0.80
CA GLY A 96 16.52 -13.63 0.44
C GLY A 96 15.90 -14.99 0.25
N ASP A 97 15.60 -15.66 1.34
CA ASP A 97 14.97 -16.97 1.33
C ASP A 97 13.49 -16.87 0.98
N ASP A 98 12.94 -17.95 0.43
CA ASP A 98 11.50 -18.07 0.19
C ASP A 98 10.78 -18.27 1.53
N GLU A 99 9.82 -17.40 1.79
CA GLU A 99 8.96 -17.47 2.97
C GLU A 99 7.48 -17.48 2.54
N PRO A 100 6.60 -18.18 3.26
CA PRO A 100 5.18 -18.24 2.89
C PRO A 100 4.47 -16.88 2.85
N THR A 101 5.03 -15.88 3.55
CA THR A 101 4.50 -14.53 3.66
C THR A 101 5.17 -13.52 2.73
N ILE A 102 6.18 -13.94 1.95
CA ILE A 102 6.93 -13.08 1.04
C ILE A 102 6.80 -13.59 -0.39
N HIS A 103 6.26 -12.77 -1.26
CA HIS A 103 6.18 -13.02 -2.70
C HIS A 103 7.25 -12.19 -3.39
N ARG A 104 8.35 -12.82 -3.80
CA ARG A 104 9.46 -12.12 -4.43
C ARG A 104 9.24 -11.91 -5.90
N VAL A 105 9.64 -10.73 -6.35
CA VAL A 105 9.69 -10.32 -7.75
C VAL A 105 11.13 -9.86 -8.04
N ASN A 106 11.72 -10.36 -9.08
CA ASN A 106 13.16 -10.20 -9.34
C ASN A 106 13.58 -8.74 -9.60
N SER A 107 12.66 -7.87 -9.97
CA SER A 107 12.97 -6.48 -10.32
C SER A 107 11.75 -5.60 -10.20
N PRO A 108 11.90 -4.32 -9.80
CA PRO A 108 10.84 -3.31 -9.88
C PRO A 108 10.33 -3.09 -11.32
N ALA A 109 11.10 -3.45 -12.35
CA ALA A 109 10.67 -3.36 -13.74
C ALA A 109 9.67 -4.43 -14.16
N ASP A 110 9.51 -5.51 -13.39
CA ASP A 110 8.57 -6.60 -13.66
C ASP A 110 7.17 -6.30 -13.10
N LEU A 111 6.47 -5.38 -13.74
CA LEU A 111 5.12 -4.97 -13.35
C LEU A 111 4.12 -6.14 -13.41
N THR A 112 4.28 -7.04 -14.38
CA THR A 112 3.44 -8.24 -14.51
C THR A 112 3.67 -9.18 -13.33
N GLY A 113 4.93 -9.43 -13.00
CA GLY A 113 5.31 -10.24 -11.84
C GLY A 113 4.75 -9.66 -10.53
N MET A 114 4.81 -8.34 -10.35
CA MET A 114 4.21 -7.67 -9.18
C MET A 114 2.69 -7.87 -9.12
N GLY A 115 1.98 -7.74 -10.25
CA GLY A 115 0.54 -7.97 -10.31
C GLY A 115 0.15 -9.42 -9.98
N VAL A 116 0.91 -10.39 -10.48
CA VAL A 116 0.72 -11.82 -10.18
C VAL A 116 1.04 -12.11 -8.71
N ALA A 117 2.13 -11.57 -8.18
CA ALA A 117 2.52 -11.74 -6.78
C ALA A 117 1.48 -11.14 -5.83
N PHE A 118 0.93 -9.96 -6.16
CA PHE A 118 -0.18 -9.37 -5.40
C PHE A 118 -1.42 -10.27 -5.38
N THR A 119 -1.80 -10.84 -6.53
CA THR A 119 -2.94 -11.78 -6.59
C THR A 119 -2.71 -12.99 -5.69
N LYS A 120 -1.53 -13.61 -5.77
CA LYS A 120 -1.16 -14.76 -4.93
C LYS A 120 -1.13 -14.40 -3.43
N ALA A 121 -0.67 -13.19 -3.11
CA ALA A 121 -0.64 -12.69 -1.75
C ALA A 121 -2.06 -12.61 -1.16
N VAL A 122 -3.00 -12.04 -1.90
CA VAL A 122 -4.41 -11.92 -1.49
C VAL A 122 -5.10 -13.28 -1.42
N ASP A 123 -4.95 -14.12 -2.44
CA ASP A 123 -5.57 -15.46 -2.49
C ASP A 123 -5.10 -16.38 -1.35
N GLY A 124 -3.91 -16.14 -0.81
CA GLY A 124 -3.35 -16.86 0.32
C GLY A 124 -3.79 -16.37 1.70
N MET A 125 -4.69 -15.39 1.79
CA MET A 125 -5.18 -14.82 3.05
C MET A 125 -6.53 -15.40 3.49
N SER A 126 -6.77 -15.36 4.81
CA SER A 126 -7.97 -15.96 5.41
C SER A 126 -9.23 -15.10 5.29
N THR A 127 -9.09 -13.78 5.06
CA THR A 127 -10.20 -12.81 5.01
C THR A 127 -9.98 -11.79 3.89
N PRO A 128 -10.29 -12.16 2.63
CA PRO A 128 -10.03 -11.29 1.50
C PRO A 128 -11.02 -10.10 1.35
N ASP A 129 -12.10 -10.06 2.15
CA ASP A 129 -13.15 -9.04 2.03
C ASP A 129 -12.71 -7.65 2.56
N ARG A 130 -11.68 -7.60 3.40
CA ARG A 130 -11.04 -6.38 3.89
C ARG A 130 -9.54 -6.52 3.71
N LEU A 131 -8.87 -5.43 3.30
CA LEU A 131 -7.41 -5.44 3.13
C LEU A 131 -6.87 -4.01 3.09
N ARG A 132 -5.73 -3.77 3.74
CA ARG A 132 -4.91 -2.58 3.54
C ARG A 132 -3.78 -2.92 2.59
N LEU A 133 -3.70 -2.19 1.47
CA LEU A 133 -2.62 -2.29 0.49
C LEU A 133 -1.68 -1.11 0.64
N GLY A 134 -0.41 -1.35 0.93
CA GLY A 134 0.66 -0.36 0.83
C GLY A 134 1.46 -0.52 -0.47
N PHE A 135 1.73 0.58 -1.19
CA PHE A 135 2.68 0.63 -2.29
C PHE A 135 3.79 1.64 -1.99
N VAL A 136 4.96 1.15 -1.61
CA VAL A 136 6.16 1.92 -1.25
C VAL A 136 7.34 1.51 -2.14
N SER A 137 7.87 2.35 -3.07
CA SER A 137 7.48 3.72 -3.37
C SER A 137 7.25 3.89 -4.87
N ILE A 138 6.32 4.77 -5.29
CA ILE A 138 6.12 5.10 -6.72
C ILE A 138 7.39 5.74 -7.30
N SER A 139 8.07 6.59 -6.54
CA SER A 139 9.29 7.25 -7.02
C SER A 139 10.42 6.27 -7.31
N THR A 140 10.54 5.19 -6.54
CA THR A 140 11.52 4.15 -6.83
C THR A 140 11.12 3.34 -8.06
N LEU A 141 9.83 3.01 -8.21
CA LEU A 141 9.32 2.34 -9.41
C LEU A 141 9.72 3.10 -10.69
N LEU A 142 9.59 4.42 -10.69
CA LEU A 142 9.90 5.29 -11.84
C LEU A 142 11.39 5.37 -12.21
N GLN A 143 12.29 4.84 -11.39
CA GLN A 143 13.70 4.67 -11.76
C GLN A 143 13.92 3.45 -12.67
N TYR A 144 12.95 2.52 -12.73
CA TYR A 144 13.06 1.25 -13.44
C TYR A 144 12.14 1.15 -14.65
N VAL A 145 11.05 1.93 -14.69
CA VAL A 145 10.07 1.93 -15.78
C VAL A 145 9.73 3.36 -16.19
N ASP A 146 9.32 3.52 -17.45
CA ASP A 146 8.83 4.81 -17.93
C ASP A 146 7.49 5.21 -17.29
N ALA A 147 7.18 6.49 -17.38
CA ALA A 147 5.99 7.09 -16.77
C ALA A 147 4.67 6.49 -17.26
N GLU A 148 4.58 6.10 -18.53
CA GLU A 148 3.36 5.54 -19.13
C GLU A 148 3.07 4.14 -18.59
N ARG A 149 4.11 3.31 -18.49
CA ARG A 149 3.99 1.96 -17.90
C ARG A 149 3.67 2.02 -16.41
N ALA A 150 4.33 2.92 -15.67
CA ALA A 150 4.05 3.13 -14.25
C ALA A 150 2.61 3.59 -14.04
N PHE A 151 2.14 4.59 -14.82
CA PHE A 151 0.76 5.05 -14.78
C PHE A 151 -0.24 3.92 -15.04
N SER A 152 -0.04 3.16 -16.12
CA SER A 152 -0.93 2.05 -16.48
C SER A 152 -1.02 1.00 -15.38
N PHE A 153 0.12 0.64 -14.78
CA PHE A 153 0.18 -0.31 -13.67
C PHE A 153 -0.55 0.22 -12.42
N LEU A 154 -0.25 1.46 -12.01
CA LEU A 154 -0.87 2.07 -10.83
C LEU A 154 -2.38 2.26 -11.03
N HIS A 155 -2.81 2.64 -12.23
CA HIS A 155 -4.24 2.76 -12.56
C HIS A 155 -4.96 1.42 -12.44
N VAL A 156 -4.39 0.33 -12.96
CA VAL A 156 -4.98 -1.02 -12.83
C VAL A 156 -5.01 -1.45 -11.37
N LEU A 157 -3.91 -1.22 -10.63
CA LEU A 157 -3.81 -1.59 -9.22
C LEU A 157 -4.84 -0.83 -8.37
N SER A 158 -4.95 0.50 -8.51
CA SER A 158 -5.90 1.32 -7.77
C SER A 158 -7.35 0.95 -8.08
N ARG A 159 -7.68 0.73 -9.36
CA ARG A 159 -9.02 0.29 -9.77
C ARG A 159 -9.38 -1.07 -9.18
N ARG A 160 -8.44 -2.00 -9.13
CA ARG A 160 -8.63 -3.31 -8.52
C ARG A 160 -8.84 -3.18 -7.00
N THR A 161 -8.05 -2.33 -6.35
CA THR A 161 -8.18 -2.00 -4.92
C THR A 161 -9.56 -1.43 -4.61
N SER A 162 -10.02 -0.44 -5.40
CA SER A 162 -11.35 0.14 -5.25
C SER A 162 -12.46 -0.87 -5.47
N ALA A 163 -12.39 -1.69 -6.52
CA ALA A 163 -13.42 -2.67 -6.83
C ALA A 163 -13.56 -3.77 -5.77
N ALA A 164 -12.47 -4.06 -5.04
CA ALA A 164 -12.45 -5.04 -3.95
C ALA A 164 -12.83 -4.43 -2.58
N GLY A 165 -13.06 -3.12 -2.48
CA GLY A 165 -13.33 -2.44 -1.22
C GLY A 165 -12.10 -2.31 -0.31
N TYR A 166 -10.89 -2.44 -0.83
CA TYR A 166 -9.64 -2.35 -0.06
C TYR A 166 -9.23 -0.90 0.18
N LEU A 167 -8.48 -0.63 1.25
CA LEU A 167 -7.80 0.65 1.45
C LEU A 167 -6.42 0.60 0.79
N GLY A 168 -6.18 1.47 -0.20
CA GLY A 168 -4.88 1.64 -0.83
C GLY A 168 -4.11 2.84 -0.25
N VAL A 169 -2.85 2.66 0.11
CA VAL A 169 -1.94 3.70 0.59
C VAL A 169 -0.67 3.68 -0.26
N TYR A 170 -0.39 4.79 -0.94
CA TYR A 170 0.70 4.91 -1.89
C TYR A 170 1.63 6.06 -1.50
N THR A 171 2.92 5.96 -1.80
CA THR A 171 3.86 7.04 -1.50
C THR A 171 4.58 7.53 -2.76
N ILE A 172 4.76 8.87 -2.86
CA ILE A 172 5.54 9.51 -3.90
C ILE A 172 6.38 10.65 -3.33
N ASP A 173 7.55 10.88 -3.94
CA ASP A 173 8.32 12.11 -3.78
C ASP A 173 8.13 12.98 -5.03
N PRO A 174 7.30 14.03 -4.96
CA PRO A 174 6.99 14.85 -6.14
C PRO A 174 8.20 15.65 -6.62
N THR A 175 9.21 15.89 -5.75
CA THR A 175 10.38 16.73 -6.09
C THR A 175 11.36 16.04 -7.02
N THR A 176 11.23 14.72 -7.22
CA THR A 176 12.13 13.93 -8.06
C THR A 176 11.57 13.67 -9.46
N HIS A 177 10.40 14.23 -9.78
CA HIS A 177 9.68 13.98 -11.03
C HIS A 177 9.19 15.29 -11.66
N GLU A 178 8.86 15.23 -12.95
CA GLU A 178 8.24 16.35 -13.65
C GLU A 178 6.82 16.62 -13.13
N ASP A 179 6.45 17.87 -12.91
CA ASP A 179 5.13 18.30 -12.41
C ASP A 179 3.98 17.69 -13.21
N ARG A 180 4.13 17.60 -14.55
CA ARG A 180 3.13 17.01 -15.43
C ARG A 180 2.84 15.55 -15.06
N PHE A 181 3.87 14.77 -14.77
CA PHE A 181 3.71 13.38 -14.38
C PHE A 181 3.07 13.27 -13.00
N VAL A 182 3.53 14.07 -12.04
CA VAL A 182 2.96 14.10 -10.68
C VAL A 182 1.46 14.40 -10.73
N ASN A 183 1.06 15.42 -11.50
CA ASN A 183 -0.34 15.80 -11.67
C ASN A 183 -1.18 14.67 -12.29
N VAL A 184 -0.66 13.98 -13.31
CA VAL A 184 -1.35 12.86 -13.96
C VAL A 184 -1.47 11.67 -13.01
N VAL A 185 -0.41 11.31 -12.30
CA VAL A 185 -0.44 10.20 -11.34
C VAL A 185 -1.37 10.50 -10.16
N THR A 186 -1.34 11.74 -9.65
CA THR A 186 -2.24 12.14 -8.55
C THR A 186 -3.72 11.93 -8.90
N SER A 187 -4.10 12.11 -10.18
CA SER A 187 -5.48 11.93 -10.62
C SER A 187 -6.00 10.48 -10.57
N ILE A 188 -5.13 9.49 -10.32
CA ILE A 188 -5.53 8.09 -10.14
C ILE A 188 -6.15 7.86 -8.75
N PHE A 189 -5.75 8.68 -7.77
CA PHE A 189 -6.04 8.48 -6.36
C PHE A 189 -7.21 9.35 -5.91
N ASP A 190 -7.94 8.87 -4.91
CA ASP A 190 -9.15 9.54 -4.41
C ASP A 190 -8.82 10.72 -3.51
N ALA A 191 -7.66 10.69 -2.83
CA ALA A 191 -7.14 11.80 -2.03
C ALA A 191 -5.59 11.82 -2.06
N ALA A 192 -5.03 13.04 -1.94
CA ALA A 192 -3.60 13.27 -1.77
C ALA A 192 -3.34 14.04 -0.47
N ILE A 193 -2.35 13.59 0.30
CA ILE A 193 -1.97 14.11 1.62
C ILE A 193 -0.50 14.52 1.58
#